data_e340811623662ad1117a85219ed29ec2
#
_entry.id   e340811623662ad1117a85219ed29ec2
#
_cell.length_a   1.000
_cell.length_b   1.000
_cell.length_c   1.000
_cell.angle_alpha   90.00
_cell.angle_beta   90.00
_cell.angle_gamma   90.00
#
_symmetry.space_group_name_H-M   'P 1'
#
loop_
_entity.id
_entity.type
_entity.pdbx_description
1 polymer ?
#
loop_
_entity_poly.entity_id
_entity_poly.type
_entity_poly.pdbx_seq_one_letter_code
_entity_poly.pdbx_strand_id
1 'polypeptide(L)'
;MRSRPCYIPARMLRTLWAALFSVVSTITFSTATIILVFVRAPAHLVERVINIWARSIVWAAGIELKAEGTELLDPNQRYILVANHYSYFDIPCIFAAIPQPIRFLAKVSLFKIPIFGWAIARAGFIPIDRKNRRTAVKSFDMAAQRIRKGNTIVVFPEEGRSRERQMRPFQRGGFLLALKSELPIVPVALNGTYDVFRAGAKTITPGPVTVTVTPPIPTVGRSLKDKESLAQESRNRIGRILFGESFAENDAPTKDEEQKDEG
;
A
#
# COMPACT_ATOMS: atom_id res chain seq x y z
N MET A 1 2.59 -52.04 -9.41
CA MET A 1 2.48 -50.72 -8.74
C MET A 1 2.01 -49.69 -9.75
N ARG A 2 0.74 -49.28 -9.73
CA ARG A 2 0.22 -48.21 -10.59
C ARG A 2 0.55 -46.89 -9.91
N SER A 3 1.41 -46.09 -10.53
CA SER A 3 1.69 -44.72 -10.12
C SER A 3 0.39 -43.93 -10.14
N ARG A 4 -0.05 -43.45 -8.97
CA ARG A 4 -1.19 -42.52 -8.88
C ARG A 4 -0.82 -41.27 -9.65
N PRO A 5 -1.65 -40.77 -10.60
CA PRO A 5 -1.38 -39.51 -11.26
C PRO A 5 -1.29 -38.39 -10.20
N CYS A 6 -0.24 -37.61 -10.28
CA CYS A 6 -0.03 -36.46 -9.39
C CYS A 6 -1.14 -35.42 -9.69
N TYR A 7 -2.25 -35.49 -8.93
CA TYR A 7 -3.35 -34.53 -9.07
C TYR A 7 -2.94 -33.19 -8.48
N ILE A 8 -2.61 -32.26 -9.35
CA ILE A 8 -2.35 -30.90 -8.93
C ILE A 8 -3.70 -30.19 -8.71
N PRO A 9 -4.05 -29.78 -7.47
CA PRO A 9 -5.33 -29.14 -7.23
C PRO A 9 -5.45 -27.84 -8.03
N ALA A 10 -6.62 -27.53 -8.56
CA ALA A 10 -6.88 -26.36 -9.42
C ALA A 10 -6.37 -25.03 -8.82
N ARG A 11 -6.40 -24.89 -7.49
CA ARG A 11 -5.82 -23.73 -6.77
C ARG A 11 -4.30 -23.62 -6.94
N MET A 12 -3.57 -24.72 -7.01
CA MET A 12 -2.12 -24.69 -7.25
C MET A 12 -1.80 -24.26 -8.67
N LEU A 13 -2.52 -24.79 -9.67
CA LEU A 13 -2.37 -24.38 -11.08
C LEU A 13 -2.62 -22.88 -11.24
N ARG A 14 -3.67 -22.36 -10.62
CA ARG A 14 -3.96 -20.92 -10.64
C ARG A 14 -2.87 -20.11 -9.94
N THR A 15 -2.35 -20.59 -8.83
CA THR A 15 -1.27 -19.91 -8.11
C THR A 15 0.00 -19.83 -8.96
N LEU A 16 0.37 -20.95 -9.60
CA LEU A 16 1.53 -21.00 -10.50
C LEU A 16 1.34 -20.07 -11.71
N TRP A 17 0.15 -20.08 -12.32
CA TRP A 17 -0.22 -19.17 -13.39
C TRP A 17 -0.09 -17.71 -12.96
N ALA A 18 -0.74 -17.32 -11.86
CA ALA A 18 -0.71 -15.93 -11.37
C ALA A 18 0.70 -15.51 -10.95
N ALA A 19 1.50 -16.41 -10.37
CA ALA A 19 2.90 -16.13 -10.02
C ALA A 19 3.74 -15.90 -11.27
N LEU A 20 3.69 -16.82 -12.26
CA LEU A 20 4.42 -16.69 -13.52
C LEU A 20 4.00 -15.43 -14.28
N PHE A 21 2.69 -15.22 -14.42
CA PHE A 21 2.14 -14.01 -15.04
C PHE A 21 2.63 -12.74 -14.34
N SER A 22 2.62 -12.72 -13.00
CA SER A 22 3.08 -11.56 -12.23
C SER A 22 4.56 -11.26 -12.47
N VAL A 23 5.41 -12.28 -12.55
CA VAL A 23 6.83 -12.11 -12.85
C VAL A 23 7.02 -11.55 -14.26
N VAL A 24 6.44 -12.18 -15.27
CA VAL A 24 6.57 -11.75 -16.67
C VAL A 24 6.00 -10.35 -16.86
N SER A 25 4.79 -10.10 -16.35
CA SER A 25 4.14 -8.79 -16.39
C SER A 25 5.00 -7.73 -15.72
N THR A 26 5.53 -7.99 -14.51
CA THR A 26 6.38 -7.03 -13.80
C THR A 26 7.66 -6.70 -14.58
N ILE A 27 8.32 -7.67 -15.18
CA ILE A 27 9.50 -7.44 -16.02
C ILE A 27 9.12 -6.59 -17.23
N THR A 28 8.06 -6.93 -17.95
CA THR A 28 7.60 -6.23 -19.15
C THR A 28 7.26 -4.77 -18.85
N PHE A 29 6.41 -4.53 -17.86
CA PHE A 29 5.98 -3.17 -17.50
C PHE A 29 7.08 -2.35 -16.83
N SER A 30 8.01 -2.99 -16.11
CA SER A 30 9.22 -2.32 -15.60
C SER A 30 10.12 -1.86 -16.73
N THR A 31 10.34 -2.70 -17.74
CA THR A 31 11.12 -2.34 -18.93
C THR A 31 10.45 -1.19 -19.69
N ALA A 32 9.14 -1.26 -19.91
CA ALA A 32 8.38 -0.17 -20.53
C ALA A 32 8.52 1.14 -19.74
N THR A 33 8.42 1.09 -18.41
CA THR A 33 8.62 2.26 -17.53
C THR A 33 10.01 2.86 -17.70
N ILE A 34 11.05 2.03 -17.73
CA ILE A 34 12.44 2.49 -17.92
C ILE A 34 12.60 3.18 -19.28
N ILE A 35 12.06 2.57 -20.33
CA ILE A 35 12.11 3.14 -21.70
C ILE A 35 11.38 4.50 -21.72
N LEU A 36 10.16 4.59 -21.22
CA LEU A 36 9.39 5.83 -21.18
C LEU A 36 10.14 6.95 -20.43
N VAL A 37 10.74 6.63 -19.29
CA VAL A 37 11.53 7.61 -18.53
C VAL A 37 12.82 7.99 -19.27
N PHE A 38 13.47 7.05 -19.94
CA PHE A 38 14.69 7.31 -20.72
C PHE A 38 14.42 8.24 -21.90
N VAL A 39 13.33 8.05 -22.62
CA VAL A 39 12.91 8.93 -23.73
C VAL A 39 12.20 10.21 -23.24
N ARG A 40 12.18 10.46 -21.94
CA ARG A 40 11.52 11.62 -21.30
C ARG A 40 10.05 11.76 -21.68
N ALA A 41 9.35 10.64 -21.80
CA ALA A 41 7.92 10.62 -22.09
C ALA A 41 7.12 11.37 -21.00
N PRO A 42 5.95 11.93 -21.37
CA PRO A 42 5.07 12.59 -20.40
C PRO A 42 4.69 11.69 -19.24
N ALA A 43 4.63 12.25 -18.03
CA ALA A 43 4.41 11.49 -16.77
C ALA A 43 3.12 10.64 -16.82
N HIS A 44 2.05 11.13 -17.45
CA HIS A 44 0.80 10.39 -17.58
C HIS A 44 0.94 9.03 -18.29
N LEU A 45 1.92 8.86 -19.19
CA LEU A 45 2.19 7.58 -19.83
C LEU A 45 2.80 6.58 -18.85
N VAL A 46 3.70 7.04 -17.98
CA VAL A 46 4.27 6.22 -16.89
C VAL A 46 3.16 5.78 -15.95
N GLU A 47 2.26 6.70 -15.55
CA GLU A 47 1.11 6.38 -14.71
C GLU A 47 0.19 5.34 -15.38
N ARG A 48 -0.08 5.51 -16.68
CA ARG A 48 -0.89 4.54 -17.43
C ARG A 48 -0.26 3.16 -17.46
N VAL A 49 1.05 3.06 -17.65
CA VAL A 49 1.79 1.79 -17.63
C VAL A 49 1.68 1.11 -16.26
N ILE A 50 1.86 1.87 -15.17
CA ILE A 50 1.72 1.35 -13.80
C ILE A 50 0.29 0.86 -13.54
N ASN A 51 -0.73 1.63 -13.96
CA ASN A 51 -2.13 1.24 -13.79
C ASN A 51 -2.50 -0.03 -14.58
N ILE A 52 -2.03 -0.15 -15.83
CA ILE A 52 -2.26 -1.35 -16.64
C ILE A 52 -1.58 -2.56 -15.99
N TRP A 53 -0.34 -2.41 -15.52
CA TRP A 53 0.35 -3.44 -14.76
C TRP A 53 -0.46 -3.87 -13.54
N ALA A 54 -0.92 -2.94 -12.73
CA ALA A 54 -1.68 -3.23 -11.52
C ALA A 54 -2.97 -3.99 -11.82
N ARG A 55 -3.74 -3.52 -12.82
CA ARG A 55 -4.97 -4.18 -13.26
C ARG A 55 -4.72 -5.57 -13.82
N SER A 56 -3.62 -5.78 -14.56
CA SER A 56 -3.25 -7.09 -15.08
C SER A 56 -2.93 -8.09 -13.97
N ILE A 57 -2.24 -7.65 -12.89
CA ILE A 57 -1.95 -8.48 -11.72
C ILE A 57 -3.24 -8.84 -10.97
N VAL A 58 -4.12 -7.87 -10.74
CA VAL A 58 -5.43 -8.07 -10.11
C VAL A 58 -6.26 -9.09 -10.88
N TRP A 59 -6.32 -8.95 -12.21
CA TRP A 59 -7.01 -9.87 -13.11
C TRP A 59 -6.43 -11.29 -13.06
N ALA A 60 -5.10 -11.43 -13.15
CA ALA A 60 -4.43 -12.74 -13.14
C ALA A 60 -4.66 -13.49 -11.82
N ALA A 61 -4.77 -12.79 -10.71
CA ALA A 61 -5.12 -13.36 -9.41
C ALA A 61 -6.61 -13.75 -9.30
N GLY A 62 -7.46 -13.28 -10.21
CA GLY A 62 -8.91 -13.45 -10.16
C GLY A 62 -9.58 -12.64 -9.06
N ILE A 63 -9.05 -11.46 -8.84
CA ILE A 63 -9.62 -10.50 -7.89
C ILE A 63 -10.75 -9.72 -8.58
N GLU A 64 -11.91 -9.72 -7.94
CA GLU A 64 -13.04 -8.86 -8.29
C GLU A 64 -12.90 -7.56 -7.49
N LEU A 65 -12.21 -6.59 -8.11
CA LEU A 65 -11.89 -5.33 -7.43
C LEU A 65 -13.05 -4.34 -7.48
N LYS A 66 -13.49 -3.89 -6.31
CA LYS A 66 -14.41 -2.76 -6.13
C LYS A 66 -13.67 -1.59 -5.50
N ALA A 67 -13.91 -0.37 -5.97
CA ALA A 67 -13.43 0.87 -5.38
C ALA A 67 -14.62 1.67 -4.85
N GLU A 68 -14.53 2.18 -3.64
CA GLU A 68 -15.56 2.96 -2.97
C GLU A 68 -14.95 4.23 -2.38
N GLY A 69 -15.69 5.34 -2.40
CA GLY A 69 -15.27 6.61 -1.82
C GLY A 69 -14.15 7.32 -2.60
N THR A 70 -13.80 6.87 -3.81
CA THR A 70 -12.74 7.50 -4.62
C THR A 70 -13.11 8.92 -5.06
N GLU A 71 -14.40 9.24 -5.12
CA GLU A 71 -14.95 10.57 -5.38
C GLU A 71 -14.64 11.59 -4.27
N LEU A 72 -14.25 11.13 -3.08
CA LEU A 72 -13.79 11.97 -1.98
C LEU A 72 -12.39 12.57 -2.21
N LEU A 73 -11.68 12.07 -3.22
CA LEU A 73 -10.35 12.54 -3.56
C LEU A 73 -10.43 13.63 -4.64
N ASP A 74 -10.20 14.87 -4.26
CA ASP A 74 -10.05 15.96 -5.23
C ASP A 74 -8.83 15.69 -6.13
N PRO A 75 -8.97 15.65 -7.47
CA PRO A 75 -7.86 15.41 -8.39
C PRO A 75 -6.75 16.47 -8.32
N ASN A 76 -7.05 17.67 -7.83
CA ASN A 76 -6.10 18.76 -7.67
C ASN A 76 -5.39 18.76 -6.31
N GLN A 77 -5.92 18.02 -5.32
CA GLN A 77 -5.34 17.88 -3.99
C GLN A 77 -4.37 16.70 -3.94
N ARG A 78 -3.35 16.79 -3.07
CA ARG A 78 -2.45 15.68 -2.76
C ARG A 78 -2.68 15.22 -1.33
N TYR A 79 -2.41 13.95 -1.09
CA TYR A 79 -2.76 13.28 0.16
C TYR A 79 -1.64 12.38 0.66
N ILE A 80 -1.68 12.06 1.93
CA ILE A 80 -1.01 10.89 2.50
C ILE A 80 -2.09 9.82 2.68
N LEU A 81 -2.10 8.81 1.80
CA LEU A 81 -2.98 7.65 1.94
C LEU A 81 -2.37 6.69 2.94
N VAL A 82 -3.15 6.31 3.93
CA VAL A 82 -2.75 5.38 5.00
C VAL A 82 -3.62 4.13 4.89
N ALA A 83 -3.01 2.96 4.68
CA ALA A 83 -3.76 1.72 4.45
C ALA A 83 -3.28 0.57 5.35
N ASN A 84 -4.19 -0.37 5.65
CA ASN A 84 -3.84 -1.66 6.26
C ASN A 84 -3.04 -2.52 5.27
N HIS A 85 -2.26 -3.51 5.80
CA HIS A 85 -1.35 -4.30 4.96
C HIS A 85 -1.38 -5.79 5.30
N TYR A 86 -2.06 -6.58 4.47
CA TYR A 86 -2.23 -8.03 4.65
C TYR A 86 -1.60 -8.87 3.55
N SER A 87 -1.51 -8.33 2.33
CA SER A 87 -1.25 -9.10 1.13
C SER A 87 -0.19 -8.47 0.22
N TYR A 88 0.38 -9.27 -0.67
CA TYR A 88 1.12 -8.77 -1.83
C TYR A 88 0.21 -8.04 -2.82
N PHE A 89 -1.08 -8.36 -2.83
CA PHE A 89 -2.06 -7.75 -3.73
C PHE A 89 -2.56 -6.38 -3.26
N ASP A 90 -2.23 -5.93 -2.03
CA ASP A 90 -2.62 -4.61 -1.54
C ASP A 90 -2.11 -3.49 -2.47
N ILE A 91 -0.86 -3.60 -2.92
CA ILE A 91 -0.23 -2.60 -3.79
C ILE A 91 -0.92 -2.53 -5.16
N PRO A 92 -1.08 -3.64 -5.92
CA PRO A 92 -1.81 -3.59 -7.19
C PRO A 92 -3.26 -3.16 -7.02
N CYS A 93 -3.95 -3.56 -5.95
CA CYS A 93 -5.33 -3.13 -5.71
C CYS A 93 -5.43 -1.61 -5.51
N ILE A 94 -4.53 -1.00 -4.73
CA ILE A 94 -4.50 0.46 -4.54
C ILE A 94 -4.21 1.15 -5.87
N PHE A 95 -3.21 0.70 -6.66
CA PHE A 95 -2.93 1.29 -7.98
C PHE A 95 -4.10 1.18 -8.95
N ALA A 96 -4.83 0.06 -8.92
CA ALA A 96 -5.96 -0.15 -9.80
C ALA A 96 -7.20 0.64 -9.40
N ALA A 97 -7.35 0.96 -8.10
CA ALA A 97 -8.50 1.64 -7.52
C ALA A 97 -8.35 3.17 -7.47
N ILE A 98 -7.15 3.68 -7.12
CA ILE A 98 -6.94 5.11 -6.90
C ILE A 98 -6.61 5.82 -8.23
N PRO A 99 -7.42 6.84 -8.61
CA PRO A 99 -7.26 7.50 -9.92
C PRO A 99 -6.10 8.52 -9.97
N GLN A 100 -5.50 8.85 -8.84
CA GLN A 100 -4.43 9.85 -8.74
C GLN A 100 -3.03 9.23 -8.94
N PRO A 101 -2.03 10.04 -9.36
CA PRO A 101 -0.63 9.61 -9.34
C PRO A 101 -0.16 9.32 -7.92
N ILE A 102 0.08 8.05 -7.61
CA ILE A 102 0.50 7.62 -6.27
C ILE A 102 1.92 7.05 -6.27
N ARG A 103 2.62 7.21 -5.14
CA ARG A 103 3.94 6.62 -4.89
C ARG A 103 3.97 5.98 -3.52
N PHE A 104 4.61 4.84 -3.42
CA PHE A 104 4.77 4.12 -2.15
C PHE A 104 6.12 4.39 -1.50
N LEU A 105 6.12 4.40 -0.16
CA LEU A 105 7.32 4.17 0.59
C LEU A 105 7.61 2.66 0.55
N ALA A 106 8.62 2.27 -0.22
CA ALA A 106 8.94 0.88 -0.51
C ALA A 106 10.25 0.45 0.19
N LYS A 107 10.30 -0.80 0.66
CA LYS A 107 11.49 -1.33 1.34
C LYS A 107 12.73 -1.20 0.43
N VAL A 108 13.83 -0.71 0.98
CA VAL A 108 15.09 -0.47 0.24
C VAL A 108 15.58 -1.70 -0.53
N SER A 109 15.32 -2.93 -0.05
CA SER A 109 15.70 -4.15 -0.76
C SER A 109 15.03 -4.34 -2.12
N LEU A 110 13.85 -3.74 -2.35
CA LEU A 110 13.14 -3.81 -3.64
C LEU A 110 13.89 -3.04 -4.73
N PHE A 111 14.58 -1.97 -4.37
CA PHE A 111 15.38 -1.17 -5.29
C PHE A 111 16.68 -1.87 -5.77
N LYS A 112 17.03 -2.99 -5.12
CA LYS A 112 18.18 -3.83 -5.51
C LYS A 112 17.81 -4.90 -6.54
N ILE A 113 16.52 -5.12 -6.79
CA ILE A 113 16.06 -6.12 -7.78
C ILE A 113 16.33 -5.56 -9.17
N PRO A 114 17.08 -6.26 -10.04
CA PRO A 114 17.36 -5.81 -11.40
C PRO A 114 16.04 -5.52 -12.17
N ILE A 115 16.07 -4.55 -13.05
CA ILE A 115 14.94 -4.07 -13.87
C ILE A 115 13.84 -3.44 -12.99
N PHE A 116 13.23 -4.22 -12.10
CA PHE A 116 12.15 -3.74 -11.22
C PHE A 116 12.61 -2.60 -10.31
N GLY A 117 13.73 -2.75 -9.63
CA GLY A 117 14.29 -1.71 -8.75
C GLY A 117 14.65 -0.44 -9.50
N TRP A 118 15.17 -0.55 -10.71
CA TRP A 118 15.45 0.60 -11.58
C TRP A 118 14.17 1.29 -12.03
N ALA A 119 13.13 0.52 -12.37
CA ALA A 119 11.84 1.05 -12.79
C ALA A 119 11.18 1.85 -11.65
N ILE A 120 11.06 1.27 -10.44
CA ILE A 120 10.42 1.94 -9.30
C ILE A 120 11.22 3.17 -8.85
N ALA A 121 12.57 3.13 -8.89
CA ALA A 121 13.39 4.29 -8.57
C ALA A 121 13.13 5.45 -9.55
N ARG A 122 13.09 5.16 -10.86
CA ARG A 122 12.83 6.16 -11.90
C ARG A 122 11.38 6.63 -11.93
N ALA A 123 10.44 5.73 -11.67
CA ALA A 123 9.03 6.10 -11.50
C ALA A 123 8.78 6.98 -10.27
N GLY A 124 9.76 7.11 -9.37
CA GLY A 124 9.69 8.04 -8.26
C GLY A 124 9.20 7.45 -6.95
N PHE A 125 9.22 6.15 -6.78
CA PHE A 125 9.02 5.49 -5.50
C PHE A 125 10.12 5.84 -4.51
N ILE A 126 9.84 5.74 -3.23
CA ILE A 126 10.69 6.25 -2.16
C ILE A 126 11.26 5.07 -1.37
N PRO A 127 12.58 4.86 -1.39
CA PRO A 127 13.19 3.81 -0.58
C PRO A 127 13.09 4.15 0.90
N ILE A 128 12.64 3.22 1.73
CA ILE A 128 12.65 3.34 3.17
C ILE A 128 13.39 2.17 3.81
N ASP A 129 14.36 2.50 4.67
CA ASP A 129 14.99 1.56 5.59
C ASP A 129 14.42 1.79 6.99
N ARG A 130 13.52 0.90 7.39
CA ARG A 130 12.80 0.99 8.68
C ARG A 130 13.69 0.70 9.89
N LYS A 131 14.86 0.06 9.66
CA LYS A 131 15.81 -0.27 10.73
C LYS A 131 16.77 0.88 11.04
N ASN A 132 16.89 1.85 10.16
CA ASN A 132 17.82 2.96 10.32
C ASN A 132 17.09 4.31 10.36
N ARG A 133 17.00 4.89 11.56
CA ARG A 133 16.30 6.17 11.80
C ARG A 133 16.86 7.33 10.97
N ARG A 134 18.19 7.38 10.71
CA ARG A 134 18.82 8.44 9.88
C ARG A 134 18.39 8.35 8.42
N THR A 135 18.29 7.13 7.88
CA THR A 135 17.83 6.92 6.50
C THR A 135 16.33 7.13 6.36
N ALA A 136 15.55 6.88 7.41
CA ALA A 136 14.13 7.19 7.43
C ALA A 136 13.86 8.69 7.28
N VAL A 137 14.65 9.57 7.93
CA VAL A 137 14.54 11.03 7.75
C VAL A 137 14.77 11.42 6.29
N LYS A 138 15.83 10.90 5.63
CA LYS A 138 16.08 11.13 4.20
C LYS A 138 14.91 10.66 3.32
N SER A 139 14.27 9.56 3.68
CA SER A 139 13.08 9.06 2.96
C SER A 139 11.91 10.03 3.06
N PHE A 140 11.73 10.69 4.19
CA PHE A 140 10.69 11.72 4.35
C PHE A 140 10.99 12.99 3.54
N ASP A 141 12.26 13.42 3.45
CA ASP A 141 12.64 14.53 2.59
C ASP A 141 12.39 14.22 1.11
N MET A 142 12.69 12.98 0.69
CA MET A 142 12.35 12.51 -0.66
C MET A 142 10.83 12.47 -0.87
N ALA A 143 10.06 12.03 0.11
CA ALA A 143 8.61 12.02 0.05
C ALA A 143 8.08 13.45 -0.13
N ALA A 144 8.55 14.41 0.66
CA ALA A 144 8.19 15.81 0.54
C ALA A 144 8.51 16.38 -0.87
N GLN A 145 9.64 15.98 -1.47
CA GLN A 145 9.96 16.36 -2.85
C GLN A 145 8.97 15.75 -3.88
N ARG A 146 8.54 14.50 -3.68
CA ARG A 146 7.56 13.84 -4.57
C ARG A 146 6.18 14.50 -4.46
N ILE A 147 5.79 14.88 -3.27
CA ILE A 147 4.57 15.64 -3.01
C ILE A 147 4.59 16.95 -3.80
N ARG A 148 5.68 17.74 -3.71
CA ARG A 148 5.83 18.98 -4.48
C ARG A 148 5.76 18.79 -6.00
N LYS A 149 6.09 17.57 -6.49
CA LYS A 149 5.94 17.18 -7.90
C LYS A 149 4.55 16.65 -8.25
N GLY A 150 3.58 16.80 -7.36
CA GLY A 150 2.19 16.45 -7.60
C GLY A 150 1.84 14.98 -7.37
N ASN A 151 2.59 14.24 -6.54
CA ASN A 151 2.26 12.87 -6.20
C ASN A 151 1.59 12.76 -4.83
N THR A 152 0.59 11.92 -4.73
CA THR A 152 0.01 11.41 -3.48
C THR A 152 0.90 10.27 -2.97
N ILE A 153 1.17 10.23 -1.66
CA ILE A 153 2.04 9.21 -1.06
C ILE A 153 1.21 8.17 -0.33
N VAL A 154 1.49 6.91 -0.57
CA VAL A 154 0.86 5.78 0.12
C VAL A 154 1.81 5.20 1.16
N VAL A 155 1.30 5.01 2.36
CA VAL A 155 2.03 4.47 3.51
C VAL A 155 1.26 3.29 4.08
N PHE A 156 1.99 2.21 4.40
CA PHE A 156 1.48 1.11 5.23
C PHE A 156 2.09 1.26 6.63
N PRO A 157 1.37 1.86 7.57
CA PRO A 157 1.94 2.20 8.88
C PRO A 157 2.18 0.97 9.78
N GLU A 158 1.64 -0.19 9.42
CA GLU A 158 1.90 -1.46 10.09
C GLU A 158 3.34 -1.97 9.91
N GLU A 159 4.12 -1.33 9.01
CA GLU A 159 5.52 -1.68 8.66
C GLU A 159 5.76 -3.11 8.18
N GLY A 160 4.71 -3.88 8.01
CA GLY A 160 4.77 -5.25 7.49
C GLY A 160 3.39 -5.83 7.35
N ARG A 161 3.27 -6.89 6.55
CA ARG A 161 2.00 -7.60 6.37
C ARG A 161 1.66 -8.42 7.59
N SER A 162 0.44 -8.28 8.10
CA SER A 162 -0.04 -9.14 9.16
C SER A 162 -0.28 -10.57 8.62
N ARG A 163 0.05 -11.57 9.45
CA ARG A 163 -0.27 -12.99 9.18
C ARG A 163 -1.63 -13.37 9.72
N GLU A 164 -2.16 -12.57 10.60
CA GLU A 164 -3.45 -12.73 11.24
C GLU A 164 -4.45 -11.73 10.66
N ARG A 165 -5.75 -12.01 10.81
CA ARG A 165 -6.81 -11.07 10.41
C ARG A 165 -6.96 -9.98 11.48
N GLN A 166 -5.87 -9.28 11.76
CA GLN A 166 -5.79 -8.19 12.72
C GLN A 166 -4.87 -7.10 12.19
N MET A 167 -5.25 -5.84 12.40
CA MET A 167 -4.35 -4.73 12.11
C MET A 167 -3.32 -4.59 13.22
N ARG A 168 -2.07 -4.45 12.82
CA ARG A 168 -0.98 -4.11 13.74
C ARG A 168 -1.10 -2.65 14.18
N PRO A 169 -0.46 -2.26 15.29
CA PRO A 169 -0.37 -0.87 15.68
C PRO A 169 0.23 -0.01 14.56
N PHE A 170 -0.30 1.19 14.37
CA PHE A 170 0.17 2.11 13.34
C PHE A 170 1.39 2.90 13.81
N GLN A 171 2.49 2.78 13.08
CA GLN A 171 3.72 3.52 13.34
C GLN A 171 3.61 4.99 12.92
N ARG A 172 4.21 5.88 13.68
CA ARG A 172 4.04 7.33 13.64
C ARG A 172 4.66 8.03 12.40
N GLY A 173 5.55 7.34 11.66
CA GLY A 173 6.35 7.95 10.59
C GLY A 173 5.54 8.59 9.45
N GLY A 174 4.51 7.91 8.96
CA GLY A 174 3.65 8.44 7.90
C GLY A 174 2.84 9.65 8.34
N PHE A 175 2.40 9.67 9.60
CA PHE A 175 1.64 10.78 10.19
C PHE A 175 2.53 12.02 10.42
N LEU A 176 3.78 11.80 10.82
CA LEU A 176 4.77 12.86 10.92
C LEU A 176 5.05 13.51 9.55
N LEU A 177 5.10 12.70 8.46
CA LEU A 177 5.23 13.22 7.11
C LEU A 177 4.02 14.09 6.73
N ALA A 178 2.80 13.64 7.03
CA ALA A 178 1.58 14.38 6.76
C ALA A 178 1.56 15.74 7.47
N LEU A 179 1.88 15.75 8.77
CA LEU A 179 1.96 16.98 9.58
C LEU A 179 3.02 17.95 9.06
N LYS A 180 4.22 17.47 8.71
CA LYS A 180 5.30 18.32 8.17
C LYS A 180 5.01 18.87 6.78
N SER A 181 4.19 18.20 5.99
CA SER A 181 3.81 18.63 4.64
C SER A 181 2.44 19.29 4.59
N GLU A 182 1.75 19.38 5.72
CA GLU A 182 0.38 19.92 5.85
C GLU A 182 -0.62 19.28 4.89
N LEU A 183 -0.38 18.00 4.54
CA LEU A 183 -1.25 17.27 3.65
C LEU A 183 -2.31 16.49 4.42
N PRO A 184 -3.56 16.51 3.95
CA PRO A 184 -4.61 15.68 4.54
C PRO A 184 -4.24 14.20 4.50
N ILE A 185 -4.57 13.49 5.57
CA ILE A 185 -4.46 12.03 5.66
C ILE A 185 -5.76 11.42 5.17
N VAL A 186 -5.66 10.41 4.31
CA VAL A 186 -6.84 9.64 3.88
C VAL A 186 -6.64 8.18 4.29
N PRO A 187 -7.38 7.72 5.30
CA PRO A 187 -7.42 6.30 5.62
C PRO A 187 -8.08 5.52 4.48
N VAL A 188 -7.45 4.39 4.09
CA VAL A 188 -7.90 3.51 3.01
C VAL A 188 -8.00 2.09 3.53
N ALA A 189 -9.18 1.50 3.53
CA ALA A 189 -9.39 0.13 3.95
C ALA A 189 -9.27 -0.82 2.75
N LEU A 190 -8.45 -1.87 2.91
CA LEU A 190 -8.29 -2.98 1.98
C LEU A 190 -8.99 -4.20 2.58
N ASN A 191 -10.19 -4.50 2.13
CA ASN A 191 -10.98 -5.65 2.58
C ASN A 191 -10.93 -6.77 1.53
N GLY A 192 -10.69 -8.02 1.95
CA GLY A 192 -10.64 -9.21 1.09
C GLY A 192 -9.24 -9.63 0.65
N THR A 193 -8.23 -8.76 0.64
CA THR A 193 -6.87 -9.13 0.20
C THR A 193 -6.23 -10.20 1.09
N TYR A 194 -6.59 -10.24 2.39
CA TYR A 194 -6.19 -11.29 3.32
C TYR A 194 -6.67 -12.66 2.85
N ASP A 195 -7.92 -12.77 2.41
CA ASP A 195 -8.53 -14.03 1.98
C ASP A 195 -7.97 -14.49 0.62
N VAL A 196 -7.63 -13.54 -0.25
CA VAL A 196 -7.02 -13.84 -1.55
C VAL A 196 -5.60 -14.39 -1.37
N PHE A 197 -4.73 -13.72 -0.63
CA PHE A 197 -3.34 -14.16 -0.46
C PHE A 197 -2.65 -13.50 0.73
N ARG A 198 -2.93 -13.96 1.95
CA ARG A 198 -2.27 -13.44 3.16
C ARG A 198 -0.78 -13.77 3.22
N ALA A 199 -0.07 -13.05 4.07
CA ALA A 199 1.34 -13.33 4.34
C ALA A 199 1.55 -14.78 4.83
N GLY A 200 2.40 -15.53 4.12
CA GLY A 200 2.67 -16.95 4.41
C GLY A 200 1.72 -17.95 3.75
N ALA A 201 0.67 -17.50 3.04
CA ALA A 201 -0.15 -18.40 2.22
C ALA A 201 0.66 -19.02 1.09
N LYS A 202 0.33 -20.27 0.72
CA LYS A 202 0.97 -21.00 -0.38
C LYS A 202 0.15 -20.96 -1.67
N THR A 203 -1.14 -20.62 -1.58
CA THR A 203 -2.06 -20.63 -2.71
C THR A 203 -2.91 -19.38 -2.74
N ILE A 204 -3.17 -18.87 -3.94
CA ILE A 204 -4.09 -17.77 -4.20
C ILE A 204 -5.51 -18.32 -4.21
N THR A 205 -6.41 -17.65 -3.51
CA THR A 205 -7.85 -17.90 -3.55
C THR A 205 -8.51 -16.69 -4.22
N PRO A 206 -9.04 -16.84 -5.45
CA PRO A 206 -9.79 -15.76 -6.10
C PRO A 206 -10.96 -15.29 -5.27
N GLY A 207 -11.29 -14.03 -5.36
CA GLY A 207 -12.45 -13.48 -4.64
C GLY A 207 -12.55 -11.97 -4.68
N PRO A 208 -13.58 -11.43 -4.04
CA PRO A 208 -13.83 -10.00 -4.00
C PRO A 208 -12.80 -9.28 -3.13
N VAL A 209 -12.40 -8.10 -3.60
CA VAL A 209 -11.58 -7.14 -2.83
C VAL A 209 -12.22 -5.76 -2.97
N THR A 210 -12.46 -5.12 -1.84
CA THR A 210 -12.94 -3.74 -1.82
C THR A 210 -11.85 -2.82 -1.29
N VAL A 211 -11.58 -1.75 -2.03
CA VAL A 211 -10.73 -0.63 -1.61
C VAL A 211 -11.65 0.52 -1.26
N THR A 212 -11.77 0.82 0.03
CA THR A 212 -12.65 1.89 0.53
C THR A 212 -11.82 3.09 0.96
N VAL A 213 -12.03 4.22 0.32
CA VAL A 213 -11.44 5.52 0.66
C VAL A 213 -12.36 6.20 1.66
N THR A 214 -11.81 6.66 2.79
CA THR A 214 -12.59 7.42 3.79
C THR A 214 -12.42 8.93 3.60
N PRO A 215 -13.28 9.75 4.19
CA PRO A 215 -13.12 11.20 4.17
C PRO A 215 -11.72 11.64 4.66
N PRO A 216 -11.10 12.64 4.01
CA PRO A 216 -9.79 13.16 4.43
C PRO A 216 -9.81 13.69 5.86
N ILE A 217 -8.71 13.48 6.60
CA ILE A 217 -8.45 14.04 7.92
C ILE A 217 -7.52 15.24 7.72
N PRO A 218 -7.96 16.48 7.98
CA PRO A 218 -7.12 17.66 7.82
C PRO A 218 -5.96 17.69 8.83
N THR A 219 -4.80 18.15 8.38
CA THR A 219 -3.59 18.30 9.21
C THR A 219 -3.17 19.75 9.41
N VAL A 220 -3.73 20.69 8.64
CA VAL A 220 -3.49 22.11 8.78
C VAL A 220 -3.91 22.57 10.18
N GLY A 221 -3.04 23.30 10.87
CA GLY A 221 -3.26 23.77 12.24
C GLY A 221 -2.98 22.72 13.33
N ARG A 222 -2.64 21.48 12.97
CA ARG A 222 -2.21 20.45 13.92
C ARG A 222 -0.70 20.51 14.19
N SER A 223 -0.30 20.11 15.37
CA SER A 223 1.10 20.07 15.81
C SER A 223 1.74 18.68 15.58
N LEU A 224 3.06 18.61 15.67
CA LEU A 224 3.76 17.32 15.60
C LEU A 224 3.43 16.38 16.77
N LYS A 225 2.81 16.88 17.84
CA LYS A 225 2.33 16.07 18.97
C LYS A 225 1.09 15.24 18.57
N ASP A 226 0.32 15.69 17.58
CA ASP A 226 -0.92 15.05 17.15
C ASP A 226 -0.69 13.77 16.30
N LYS A 227 0.57 13.37 16.06
CA LYS A 227 0.90 12.19 15.25
C LYS A 227 0.28 10.90 15.76
N GLU A 228 0.12 10.75 17.07
CA GLU A 228 -0.44 9.56 17.72
C GLU A 228 -1.95 9.53 17.60
N SER A 229 -2.61 10.64 17.92
CA SER A 229 -4.06 10.76 17.76
C SER A 229 -4.50 10.56 16.30
N LEU A 230 -3.74 11.08 15.33
CA LEU A 230 -3.97 10.85 13.91
C LEU A 230 -3.79 9.38 13.50
N ALA A 231 -2.78 8.70 14.08
CA ALA A 231 -2.55 7.28 13.84
C ALA A 231 -3.73 6.44 14.37
N GLN A 232 -4.17 6.72 15.58
CA GLN A 232 -5.31 6.03 16.19
C GLN A 232 -6.62 6.34 15.45
N GLU A 233 -6.87 7.60 15.11
CA GLU A 233 -8.06 7.99 14.33
C GLU A 233 -8.10 7.26 12.98
N SER A 234 -6.97 7.23 12.26
CA SER A 234 -6.87 6.52 10.97
C SER A 234 -7.09 5.02 11.12
N ARG A 235 -6.49 4.41 12.16
CA ARG A 235 -6.64 2.99 12.46
C ARG A 235 -8.09 2.64 12.81
N ASN A 236 -8.76 3.47 13.61
CA ASN A 236 -10.15 3.29 13.99
C ASN A 236 -11.09 3.38 12.77
N ARG A 237 -10.87 4.34 11.85
CA ARG A 237 -11.67 4.45 10.63
C ARG A 237 -11.53 3.22 9.73
N ILE A 238 -10.31 2.74 9.54
CA ILE A 238 -10.05 1.50 8.78
C ILE A 238 -10.66 0.30 9.50
N GLY A 239 -10.48 0.21 10.82
CA GLY A 239 -10.95 -0.90 11.64
C GLY A 239 -12.47 -1.05 11.63
N ARG A 240 -13.21 0.05 11.67
CA ARG A 240 -14.67 0.03 11.55
C ARG A 240 -15.14 -0.60 10.23
N ILE A 241 -14.46 -0.31 9.13
CA ILE A 241 -14.77 -0.89 7.82
C ILE A 241 -14.44 -2.38 7.77
N LEU A 242 -13.33 -2.80 8.39
CA LEU A 242 -12.85 -4.19 8.32
C LEU A 242 -13.52 -5.12 9.34
N PHE A 243 -13.86 -4.60 10.53
CA PHE A 243 -14.26 -5.40 11.70
C PHE A 243 -15.58 -4.96 12.35
N GLY A 244 -16.20 -3.89 11.85
CA GLY A 244 -17.43 -3.32 12.39
C GLY A 244 -17.22 -2.17 13.38
N GLU A 245 -18.32 -1.51 13.76
CA GLU A 245 -18.29 -0.27 14.56
C GLU A 245 -17.67 -0.44 15.96
N SER A 246 -17.80 -1.62 16.57
CA SER A 246 -17.23 -1.91 17.90
C SER A 246 -15.69 -1.95 17.94
N PHE A 247 -15.01 -1.94 16.78
CA PHE A 247 -13.55 -2.01 16.73
C PHE A 247 -12.89 -0.89 17.53
N ALA A 248 -13.39 0.35 17.41
CA ALA A 248 -12.82 1.52 18.07
C ALA A 248 -12.97 1.49 19.60
N GLU A 249 -13.99 0.82 20.13
CA GLU A 249 -14.24 0.69 21.56
C GLU A 249 -13.31 -0.32 22.22
N ASN A 250 -12.99 -1.40 21.50
CA ASN A 250 -12.13 -2.49 22.00
C ASN A 250 -10.63 -2.24 21.80
N ASP A 251 -10.27 -1.22 21.03
CA ASP A 251 -8.89 -0.90 20.65
C ASP A 251 -8.37 0.37 21.35
N ALA A 252 -9.07 0.86 22.36
CA ALA A 252 -8.57 1.92 23.23
C ALA A 252 -7.30 1.42 23.96
N PRO A 253 -6.19 2.20 23.99
CA PRO A 253 -4.98 1.79 24.67
C PRO A 253 -5.32 1.48 26.14
N THR A 254 -4.95 0.28 26.58
CA THR A 254 -5.04 -0.05 28.00
C THR A 254 -4.07 0.83 28.77
N LYS A 255 -4.49 1.34 29.94
CA LYS A 255 -3.69 2.26 30.78
C LYS A 255 -2.27 1.77 31.11
N ASP A 256 -1.99 0.49 30.86
CA ASP A 256 -0.67 -0.14 31.09
C ASP A 256 0.34 0.12 29.94
N GLU A 257 -0.11 0.57 28.78
CA GLU A 257 0.78 0.90 27.64
C GLU A 257 1.25 2.37 27.70
N GLU A 258 0.51 3.27 28.35
CA GLU A 258 0.90 4.67 28.50
C GLU A 258 2.12 4.86 29.44
N GLN A 259 2.37 3.93 30.38
CA GLN A 259 3.49 4.02 31.33
C GLN A 259 4.83 3.52 30.78
N LYS A 260 4.88 2.87 29.62
CA LYS A 260 6.14 2.36 29.05
C LYS A 260 6.88 3.34 28.12
N ASP A 261 6.26 4.45 27.76
CA ASP A 261 6.87 5.45 26.85
C ASP A 261 7.42 6.68 27.58
N GLU A 262 7.30 6.75 28.92
CA GLU A 262 7.87 7.83 29.76
C GLU A 262 9.19 7.46 30.50
N GLY A 263 9.79 6.32 30.18
CA GLY A 263 11.04 5.82 30.78
C GLY A 263 12.26 5.93 29.88
#